data_e471693e812b38ae12ab53b8fe356ceb
#
_entry.id   e471693e812b38ae12ab53b8fe356ceb
#
_cell.length_a   1.000
_cell.length_b   1.000
_cell.length_c   1.000
_cell.angle_alpha   90.00
_cell.angle_beta   90.00
_cell.angle_gamma   90.00
#
_symmetry.space_group_name_H-M   'P 1'
#
loop_
_entity.id
_entity.type
_entity.pdbx_description
1 polymer ?
#
loop_
_entity_poly.entity_id
_entity_poly.type
_entity_poly.pdbx_seq_one_letter_code
_entity_poly.pdbx_strand_id
1 'polypeptide(L)'
;MDTNIFLQDNPIFSNNPMFVLKLLDEEHKHEYLKLVLGYSTVNDSSLSDAFCEDIWQRRINDHTVTYSILSPQTLEFMGYCQYKNLSTTKPDIGIEILPQFQRQGIGYAVCCTLIRTFFEKTSCSEIYYKVERKNAPSIALIEKLGGKRDRVNHTHEQLLSILNSLSAEELAKQGRNTPAFITALEQYSQELSDQEYPTDILIYRIDRNI
;
A
#
# COMPACT_ATOMS: atom_id res chain seq x y z
N MET A 1 -6.52 3.47 16.84
CA MET A 1 -6.45 2.01 17.16
C MET A 1 -5.06 1.75 17.68
N ASP A 2 -4.92 0.95 18.73
CA ASP A 2 -3.60 0.56 19.25
C ASP A 2 -2.97 -0.47 18.30
N THR A 3 -1.84 -0.12 17.68
CA THR A 3 -1.08 -0.99 16.78
C THR A 3 -0.46 -2.18 17.50
N ASN A 4 -0.24 -2.08 18.80
CA ASN A 4 0.37 -3.14 19.62
C ASN A 4 -0.42 -4.45 19.57
N ILE A 5 -1.73 -4.41 19.33
CA ILE A 5 -2.55 -5.63 19.22
C ILE A 5 -2.13 -6.54 18.06
N PHE A 6 -1.49 -5.98 17.02
CA PHE A 6 -0.97 -6.74 15.89
C PHE A 6 0.48 -7.19 16.07
N LEU A 7 1.20 -6.61 17.03
CA LEU A 7 2.61 -6.94 17.30
C LEU A 7 2.76 -8.14 18.25
N GLN A 8 1.71 -8.46 19.03
CA GLN A 8 1.76 -9.51 20.06
C GLN A 8 1.85 -10.93 19.49
N ASP A 9 1.26 -11.18 18.31
CA ASP A 9 1.25 -12.49 17.67
C ASP A 9 2.32 -12.55 16.57
N ASN A 10 3.57 -12.63 16.97
CA ASN A 10 4.68 -12.77 16.03
C ASN A 10 5.43 -14.09 16.27
N PRO A 11 5.57 -14.97 15.28
CA PRO A 11 4.97 -14.91 13.94
C PRO A 11 3.48 -15.31 13.94
N ILE A 12 2.71 -14.78 12.97
CA ILE A 12 1.37 -15.26 12.69
C ILE A 12 1.50 -16.55 11.89
N PHE A 13 1.33 -17.67 12.54
CA PHE A 13 1.19 -18.96 11.87
C PHE A 13 -0.25 -19.05 11.34
N SER A 14 -0.41 -18.89 10.03
CA SER A 14 -1.68 -19.27 9.43
C SER A 14 -1.75 -20.80 9.41
N ASN A 15 -2.96 -21.37 9.58
CA ASN A 15 -3.18 -22.80 9.31
C ASN A 15 -3.01 -23.14 7.80
N ASN A 16 -2.60 -22.16 7.00
CA ASN A 16 -2.34 -22.31 5.58
C ASN A 16 -0.89 -22.76 5.38
N PRO A 17 -0.64 -23.93 4.77
CA PRO A 17 0.71 -24.44 4.56
C PRO A 17 1.51 -23.65 3.51
N MET A 18 0.94 -22.59 2.93
CA MET A 18 1.58 -21.86 1.83
C MET A 18 2.51 -20.74 2.30
N PHE A 19 2.38 -20.24 3.54
CA PHE A 19 3.18 -19.12 4.03
C PHE A 19 3.21 -19.02 5.56
N VAL A 20 4.22 -18.30 6.05
CA VAL A 20 4.31 -17.78 7.42
C VAL A 20 4.41 -16.27 7.35
N LEU A 21 3.72 -15.55 8.24
CA LEU A 21 3.87 -14.11 8.40
C LEU A 21 4.72 -13.83 9.64
N LYS A 22 5.86 -13.18 9.44
CA LYS A 22 6.77 -12.70 10.48
C LYS A 22 6.83 -11.19 10.42
N LEU A 23 6.84 -10.50 11.56
CA LEU A 23 7.08 -9.04 11.56
C LEU A 23 8.35 -8.75 10.76
N LEU A 24 8.25 -7.77 9.85
CA LEU A 24 9.37 -7.38 9.02
C LEU A 24 10.48 -6.78 9.90
N ASP A 25 11.67 -7.32 9.81
CA ASP A 25 12.87 -6.95 10.55
C ASP A 25 14.08 -6.72 9.63
N GLU A 26 15.25 -6.45 10.21
CA GLU A 26 16.49 -6.18 9.48
C GLU A 26 16.94 -7.36 8.61
N GLU A 27 16.53 -8.60 8.95
CA GLU A 27 16.90 -9.80 8.17
C GLU A 27 16.38 -9.73 6.73
N HIS A 28 15.19 -9.12 6.53
CA HIS A 28 14.55 -9.02 5.21
C HIS A 28 14.55 -7.58 4.64
N LYS A 29 15.33 -6.68 5.22
CA LYS A 29 15.41 -5.27 4.80
C LYS A 29 15.75 -5.11 3.31
N HIS A 30 16.75 -5.85 2.87
CA HIS A 30 17.24 -5.74 1.50
C HIS A 30 16.20 -6.20 0.46
N GLU A 31 15.55 -7.34 0.70
CA GLU A 31 14.48 -7.88 -0.16
C GLU A 31 13.26 -6.97 -0.17
N TYR A 32 12.88 -6.43 0.99
CA TYR A 32 11.80 -5.46 1.13
C TYR A 32 12.08 -4.19 0.32
N LEU A 33 13.27 -3.60 0.48
CA LEU A 33 13.65 -2.40 -0.27
C LEU A 33 13.67 -2.64 -1.78
N LYS A 34 14.19 -3.78 -2.24
CA LYS A 34 14.14 -4.18 -3.65
C LYS A 34 12.71 -4.21 -4.19
N LEU A 35 11.78 -4.72 -3.41
CA LEU A 35 10.39 -4.82 -3.82
C LEU A 35 9.73 -3.44 -3.90
N VAL A 36 9.89 -2.61 -2.86
CA VAL A 36 9.29 -1.27 -2.76
C VAL A 36 9.85 -0.30 -3.80
N LEU A 37 11.14 -0.37 -4.09
CA LEU A 37 11.82 0.53 -5.03
C LEU A 37 11.79 0.04 -6.49
N GLY A 38 11.35 -1.20 -6.69
CA GLY A 38 11.47 -1.88 -7.97
C GLY A 38 12.85 -2.49 -8.18
N TYR A 39 12.90 -3.71 -8.70
CA TYR A 39 14.12 -4.50 -8.85
C TYR A 39 15.26 -3.82 -9.63
N SER A 40 14.91 -2.90 -10.55
CA SER A 40 15.87 -2.17 -11.37
C SER A 40 16.60 -1.06 -10.63
N THR A 41 16.01 -0.52 -9.58
CA THR A 41 16.50 0.69 -8.90
C THR A 41 17.46 0.40 -7.75
N VAL A 42 17.33 -0.73 -7.06
CA VAL A 42 18.19 -1.05 -5.89
C VAL A 42 19.62 -1.45 -6.28
N ASN A 43 19.82 -1.88 -7.51
CA ASN A 43 21.16 -2.11 -8.08
C ASN A 43 21.74 -0.86 -8.76
N ASP A 44 21.00 0.24 -8.77
CA ASP A 44 21.46 1.51 -9.31
C ASP A 44 22.27 2.24 -8.24
N SER A 45 23.54 2.39 -8.46
CA SER A 45 24.47 3.15 -7.60
C SER A 45 24.09 4.63 -7.43
N SER A 46 23.01 5.08 -8.08
CA SER A 46 22.44 6.42 -7.91
C SER A 46 21.55 6.59 -6.68
N LEU A 47 21.06 5.49 -6.06
CA LEU A 47 20.31 5.56 -4.80
C LEU A 47 21.30 5.62 -3.64
N SER A 48 21.29 6.73 -2.92
CA SER A 48 22.13 6.85 -1.73
C SER A 48 21.62 5.92 -0.62
N ASP A 49 22.54 5.37 0.16
CA ASP A 49 22.22 4.58 1.37
C ASP A 49 21.27 5.33 2.30
N ALA A 50 21.42 6.67 2.38
CA ALA A 50 20.55 7.53 3.16
C ALA A 50 19.09 7.53 2.69
N PHE A 51 18.84 7.45 1.37
CA PHE A 51 17.50 7.35 0.82
C PHE A 51 16.85 5.98 1.12
N CYS A 52 17.61 4.90 0.96
CA CYS A 52 17.15 3.55 1.31
C CYS A 52 16.84 3.46 2.81
N GLU A 53 17.68 4.06 3.65
CA GLU A 53 17.46 4.11 5.09
C GLU A 53 16.20 4.93 5.46
N ASP A 54 15.97 6.07 4.82
CA ASP A 54 14.77 6.87 5.04
C ASP A 54 13.49 6.07 4.70
N ILE A 55 13.47 5.35 3.56
CA ILE A 55 12.35 4.46 3.20
C ILE A 55 12.17 3.37 4.25
N TRP A 56 13.27 2.76 4.70
CA TRP A 56 13.23 1.73 5.72
C TRP A 56 12.66 2.25 7.04
N GLN A 57 13.08 3.42 7.50
CA GLN A 57 12.59 4.04 8.73
C GLN A 57 11.12 4.46 8.63
N ARG A 58 10.66 4.93 7.48
CA ARG A 58 9.24 5.30 7.27
C ARG A 58 8.28 4.13 7.37
N ARG A 59 8.72 2.88 7.15
CA ARG A 59 7.87 1.69 7.34
C ARG A 59 7.47 1.48 8.80
N ILE A 60 8.27 1.98 9.74
CA ILE A 60 8.08 1.86 11.19
C ILE A 60 7.39 3.13 11.71
N ASN A 61 6.33 3.57 11.09
CA ASN A 61 5.53 4.61 11.71
C ASN A 61 4.44 3.97 12.59
N ASP A 62 3.96 4.73 13.56
CA ASP A 62 2.99 4.28 14.59
C ASP A 62 1.63 3.81 14.02
N HIS A 63 1.46 3.87 12.71
CA HIS A 63 0.18 3.63 12.03
C HIS A 63 0.25 2.50 11.00
N THR A 64 1.40 1.83 10.90
CA THR A 64 1.63 0.74 9.94
C THR A 64 2.26 -0.46 10.64
N VAL A 65 1.75 -1.65 10.34
CA VAL A 65 2.35 -2.92 10.77
C VAL A 65 2.66 -3.74 9.53
N THR A 66 3.93 -4.07 9.32
CA THR A 66 4.41 -4.78 8.14
C THR A 66 4.93 -6.17 8.52
N TYR A 67 4.54 -7.17 7.74
CA TYR A 67 5.00 -8.55 7.86
C TYR A 67 5.74 -8.98 6.61
N SER A 68 6.82 -9.73 6.78
CA SER A 68 7.40 -10.58 5.74
C SER A 68 6.47 -11.76 5.46
N ILE A 69 6.26 -12.07 4.20
CA ILE A 69 5.62 -13.31 3.75
C ILE A 69 6.73 -14.29 3.44
N LEU A 70 6.81 -15.37 4.19
CA LEU A 70 7.90 -16.34 4.10
C LEU A 70 7.40 -17.72 3.64
N SER A 71 8.24 -18.43 2.89
CA SER A 71 8.04 -19.85 2.60
C SER A 71 8.09 -20.66 3.90
N PRO A 72 7.11 -21.50 4.20
CA PRO A 72 7.11 -22.27 5.45
C PRO A 72 8.19 -23.36 5.50
N GLN A 73 8.74 -23.77 4.35
CA GLN A 73 9.77 -24.82 4.26
C GLN A 73 11.18 -24.24 4.34
N THR A 74 11.43 -23.12 3.67
CA THR A 74 12.79 -22.56 3.51
C THR A 74 13.01 -21.27 4.26
N LEU A 75 11.94 -20.62 4.74
CA LEU A 75 11.91 -19.25 5.28
C LEU A 75 12.36 -18.19 4.26
N GLU A 76 12.38 -18.54 2.98
CA GLU A 76 12.67 -17.61 1.90
C GLU A 76 11.62 -16.51 1.85
N PHE A 77 12.06 -15.27 1.65
CA PHE A 77 11.19 -14.11 1.51
C PHE A 77 10.43 -14.18 0.19
N MET A 78 9.10 -14.21 0.26
CA MET A 78 8.21 -14.27 -0.89
C MET A 78 7.54 -12.92 -1.20
N GLY A 79 7.62 -11.96 -0.27
CA GLY A 79 6.98 -10.68 -0.37
C GLY A 79 6.70 -10.06 0.99
N TYR A 80 5.89 -9.01 1.01
CA TYR A 80 5.42 -8.42 2.26
C TYR A 80 3.92 -8.13 2.22
N CYS A 81 3.33 -8.01 3.39
CA CYS A 81 1.98 -7.51 3.57
C CYS A 81 1.91 -6.58 4.78
N GLN A 82 0.89 -5.72 4.81
CA GLN A 82 0.84 -4.69 5.84
C GLN A 82 -0.59 -4.24 6.16
N TYR A 83 -0.78 -3.80 7.39
CA TYR A 83 -1.87 -2.92 7.78
C TYR A 83 -1.36 -1.49 7.76
N LYS A 84 -2.14 -0.57 7.18
CA LYS A 84 -1.82 0.86 7.08
C LYS A 84 -2.96 1.69 7.64
N ASN A 85 -2.63 2.94 7.99
CA ASN A 85 -3.61 3.91 8.44
C ASN A 85 -4.43 3.45 9.66
N LEU A 86 -3.83 2.64 10.54
CA LEU A 86 -4.50 2.04 11.69
C LEU A 86 -5.05 3.06 12.70
N SER A 87 -4.50 4.29 12.72
CA SER A 87 -5.00 5.39 13.56
C SER A 87 -6.20 6.14 12.96
N THR A 88 -6.57 5.83 11.72
CA THR A 88 -7.65 6.52 11.01
C THR A 88 -8.96 5.73 11.08
N THR A 89 -10.04 6.34 10.60
CA THR A 89 -11.34 5.67 10.41
C THR A 89 -11.37 4.75 9.20
N LYS A 90 -10.32 4.75 8.38
CA LYS A 90 -10.22 3.98 7.13
C LYS A 90 -8.90 3.20 7.07
N PRO A 91 -8.69 2.22 7.97
CA PRO A 91 -7.53 1.34 7.91
C PRO A 91 -7.54 0.55 6.62
N ASP A 92 -6.36 0.34 6.04
CA ASP A 92 -6.24 -0.40 4.80
C ASP A 92 -5.14 -1.46 4.86
N ILE A 93 -5.29 -2.50 4.05
CA ILE A 93 -4.27 -3.53 3.84
C ILE A 93 -3.53 -3.30 2.54
N GLY A 94 -2.28 -3.75 2.51
CA GLY A 94 -1.46 -3.82 1.32
C GLY A 94 -0.71 -5.13 1.24
N ILE A 95 -0.41 -5.57 0.03
CA ILE A 95 0.38 -6.77 -0.25
C ILE A 95 1.20 -6.59 -1.50
N GLU A 96 2.42 -7.09 -1.47
CA GLU A 96 3.25 -7.23 -2.65
C GLU A 96 4.00 -8.56 -2.59
N ILE A 97 3.97 -9.31 -3.70
CA ILE A 97 4.57 -10.63 -3.82
C ILE A 97 5.58 -10.61 -4.96
N LEU A 98 6.75 -11.18 -4.70
CA LEU A 98 7.80 -11.35 -5.70
C LEU A 98 7.29 -12.08 -6.94
N PRO A 99 7.70 -11.70 -8.15
CA PRO A 99 7.16 -12.24 -9.40
C PRO A 99 7.15 -13.78 -9.48
N GLN A 100 8.21 -14.43 -8.97
CA GLN A 100 8.34 -15.89 -8.99
C GLN A 100 7.32 -16.62 -8.09
N PHE A 101 6.72 -15.93 -7.12
CA PHE A 101 5.71 -16.48 -6.20
C PHE A 101 4.28 -16.02 -6.52
N GLN A 102 4.10 -15.23 -7.56
CA GLN A 102 2.78 -14.77 -8.00
C GLN A 102 1.98 -15.92 -8.64
N ARG A 103 0.65 -15.73 -8.73
CA ARG A 103 -0.31 -16.65 -9.36
C ARG A 103 -0.37 -18.07 -8.75
N GLN A 104 0.18 -18.24 -7.55
CA GLN A 104 0.15 -19.51 -6.80
C GLN A 104 -0.91 -19.52 -5.68
N GLY A 105 -1.79 -18.51 -5.62
CA GLY A 105 -2.81 -18.41 -4.58
C GLY A 105 -2.35 -17.76 -3.27
N ILE A 106 -1.03 -17.51 -3.12
CA ILE A 106 -0.43 -16.96 -1.89
C ILE A 106 -1.08 -15.61 -1.54
N GLY A 107 -1.20 -14.67 -2.51
CA GLY A 107 -1.79 -13.36 -2.28
C GLY A 107 -3.22 -13.43 -1.74
N TYR A 108 -4.04 -14.32 -2.27
CA TYR A 108 -5.39 -14.55 -1.79
C TYR A 108 -5.39 -15.06 -0.35
N ALA A 109 -4.60 -16.09 -0.06
CA ALA A 109 -4.53 -16.70 1.25
C ALA A 109 -3.99 -15.74 2.32
N VAL A 110 -2.98 -14.93 1.99
CA VAL A 110 -2.44 -13.87 2.86
C VAL A 110 -3.51 -12.81 3.16
N CYS A 111 -4.16 -12.28 2.13
CA CYS A 111 -5.23 -11.27 2.33
C CYS A 111 -6.40 -11.82 3.15
N CYS A 112 -6.84 -13.07 2.95
CA CYS A 112 -7.83 -13.72 3.80
C CYS A 112 -7.39 -13.73 5.27
N THR A 113 -6.12 -14.07 5.53
CA THR A 113 -5.57 -14.11 6.88
C THR A 113 -5.54 -12.70 7.50
N LEU A 114 -5.06 -11.69 6.75
CA LEU A 114 -5.04 -10.30 7.23
C LEU A 114 -6.46 -9.80 7.58
N ILE A 115 -7.42 -9.98 6.67
CA ILE A 115 -8.80 -9.51 6.85
C ILE A 115 -9.42 -10.18 8.08
N ARG A 116 -9.29 -11.50 8.20
CA ARG A 116 -9.81 -12.25 9.35
C ARG A 116 -9.17 -11.77 10.65
N THR A 117 -7.84 -11.74 10.73
CA THR A 117 -7.10 -11.28 11.92
C THR A 117 -7.46 -9.84 12.29
N PHE A 118 -7.64 -8.96 11.30
CA PHE A 118 -8.07 -7.60 11.55
C PHE A 118 -9.43 -7.53 12.24
N PHE A 119 -10.42 -8.23 11.73
CA PHE A 119 -11.75 -8.24 12.31
C PHE A 119 -11.85 -9.01 13.64
N GLU A 120 -11.02 -10.02 13.85
CA GLU A 120 -10.92 -10.71 15.14
C GLU A 120 -10.34 -9.80 16.24
N LYS A 121 -9.32 -8.99 15.89
CA LYS A 121 -8.59 -8.16 16.85
C LYS A 121 -9.16 -6.75 17.05
N THR A 122 -10.07 -6.29 16.21
CA THR A 122 -10.60 -4.92 16.26
C THR A 122 -12.12 -4.92 16.35
N SER A 123 -12.71 -3.77 16.73
CA SER A 123 -14.15 -3.53 16.64
C SER A 123 -14.56 -2.85 15.31
N CYS A 124 -13.63 -2.66 14.36
CA CYS A 124 -13.94 -2.02 13.09
C CYS A 124 -14.96 -2.85 12.29
N SER A 125 -15.86 -2.18 11.62
CA SER A 125 -16.85 -2.80 10.73
C SER A 125 -16.34 -3.00 9.31
N GLU A 126 -15.26 -2.33 8.94
CA GLU A 126 -14.75 -2.30 7.58
C GLU A 126 -13.23 -2.15 7.53
N ILE A 127 -12.61 -2.66 6.46
CA ILE A 127 -11.22 -2.46 6.10
C ILE A 127 -11.12 -2.14 4.61
N TYR A 128 -10.12 -1.37 4.22
CA TYR A 128 -9.99 -0.88 2.86
C TYR A 128 -8.82 -1.53 2.12
N TYR A 129 -8.87 -1.42 0.79
CA TYR A 129 -7.79 -1.81 -0.12
C TYR A 129 -7.68 -0.78 -1.23
N LYS A 130 -6.46 -0.31 -1.48
CA LYS A 130 -6.16 0.71 -2.50
C LYS A 130 -5.36 0.08 -3.62
N VAL A 131 -5.79 0.27 -4.86
CA VAL A 131 -5.16 -0.33 -6.03
C VAL A 131 -5.19 0.62 -7.22
N GLU A 132 -4.09 0.69 -7.97
CA GLU A 132 -4.07 1.42 -9.24
C GLU A 132 -5.01 0.75 -10.25
N ARG A 133 -5.76 1.54 -11.00
CA ARG A 133 -6.70 1.06 -12.03
C ARG A 133 -6.07 0.11 -13.05
N LYS A 134 -4.79 0.32 -13.41
CA LYS A 134 -4.07 -0.55 -14.34
C LYS A 134 -3.68 -1.92 -13.75
N ASN A 135 -3.77 -2.10 -12.43
CA ASN A 135 -3.34 -3.33 -11.76
C ASN A 135 -4.48 -4.37 -11.73
N ALA A 136 -4.82 -4.93 -12.90
CA ALA A 136 -5.89 -5.90 -13.05
C ALA A 136 -5.76 -7.14 -12.14
N PRO A 137 -4.56 -7.71 -11.90
CA PRO A 137 -4.42 -8.83 -10.95
C PRO A 137 -4.82 -8.49 -9.52
N SER A 138 -4.47 -7.30 -9.04
CA SER A 138 -4.81 -6.84 -7.69
C SER A 138 -6.30 -6.50 -7.57
N ILE A 139 -6.90 -5.95 -8.62
CA ILE A 139 -8.35 -5.72 -8.71
C ILE A 139 -9.09 -7.06 -8.60
N ALA A 140 -8.74 -8.04 -9.42
CA ALA A 140 -9.36 -9.37 -9.39
C ALA A 140 -9.19 -10.05 -8.01
N LEU A 141 -8.06 -9.84 -7.35
CA LEU A 141 -7.82 -10.34 -6.00
C LEU A 141 -8.81 -9.77 -5.01
N ILE A 142 -8.95 -8.43 -4.96
CA ILE A 142 -9.81 -7.78 -3.95
C ILE A 142 -11.29 -8.05 -4.21
N GLU A 143 -11.72 -8.13 -5.46
CA GLU A 143 -13.09 -8.49 -5.81
C GLU A 143 -13.42 -9.94 -5.43
N LYS A 144 -12.47 -10.88 -5.62
CA LYS A 144 -12.60 -12.26 -5.15
C LYS A 144 -12.69 -12.36 -3.62
N LEU A 145 -12.11 -11.41 -2.89
CA LEU A 145 -12.19 -11.30 -1.43
C LEU A 145 -13.48 -10.63 -0.94
N GLY A 146 -14.43 -10.34 -1.85
CA GLY A 146 -15.70 -9.69 -1.52
C GLY A 146 -15.60 -8.17 -1.38
N GLY A 147 -14.48 -7.59 -1.80
CA GLY A 147 -14.30 -6.13 -1.82
C GLY A 147 -15.30 -5.46 -2.76
N LYS A 148 -15.95 -4.40 -2.27
CA LYS A 148 -16.87 -3.57 -3.04
C LYS A 148 -16.21 -2.24 -3.33
N ARG A 149 -16.29 -1.79 -4.56
CA ARG A 149 -15.73 -0.49 -4.95
C ARG A 149 -16.45 0.62 -4.17
N ASP A 150 -15.69 1.38 -3.38
CA ASP A 150 -16.18 2.47 -2.54
C ASP A 150 -16.09 3.80 -3.29
N ARG A 151 -14.88 4.12 -3.81
CA ARG A 151 -14.62 5.37 -4.55
C ARG A 151 -13.39 5.25 -5.43
N VAL A 152 -13.17 6.31 -6.22
CA VAL A 152 -11.95 6.53 -7.01
C VAL A 152 -11.26 7.79 -6.50
N ASN A 153 -9.94 7.72 -6.30
CA ASN A 153 -9.11 8.89 -6.11
C ASN A 153 -8.42 9.18 -7.45
N HIS A 154 -8.84 10.23 -8.11
CA HIS A 154 -8.24 10.62 -9.39
C HIS A 154 -6.84 11.22 -9.18
N THR A 155 -5.91 10.85 -10.05
CA THR A 155 -4.51 11.29 -9.95
C THR A 155 -4.39 12.81 -10.05
N HIS A 156 -5.22 13.45 -10.89
CA HIS A 156 -5.22 14.90 -11.04
C HIS A 156 -5.70 15.64 -9.78
N GLU A 157 -6.70 15.10 -9.04
CA GLU A 157 -7.15 15.68 -7.76
C GLU A 157 -6.05 15.62 -6.70
N GLN A 158 -5.27 14.53 -6.69
CA GLN A 158 -4.12 14.41 -5.79
C GLN A 158 -3.05 15.45 -6.13
N LEU A 159 -2.76 15.66 -7.41
CA LEU A 159 -1.82 16.70 -7.86
C LEU A 159 -2.28 18.09 -7.48
N LEU A 160 -3.57 18.41 -7.66
CA LEU A 160 -4.14 19.70 -7.24
C LEU A 160 -4.06 19.88 -5.73
N SER A 161 -4.35 18.83 -4.94
CA SER A 161 -4.25 18.89 -3.48
C SER A 161 -2.81 19.16 -3.03
N ILE A 162 -1.82 18.53 -3.67
CA ILE A 162 -0.40 18.79 -3.41
C ILE A 162 -0.03 20.23 -3.77
N LEU A 163 -0.43 20.70 -4.96
CA LEU A 163 -0.15 22.07 -5.41
C LEU A 163 -0.77 23.13 -4.50
N ASN A 164 -2.00 22.90 -4.04
CA ASN A 164 -2.69 23.80 -3.11
C ASN A 164 -2.08 23.78 -1.69
N SER A 165 -1.35 22.73 -1.32
CA SER A 165 -0.63 22.65 -0.04
C SER A 165 0.73 23.33 -0.05
N LEU A 166 1.29 23.61 -1.25
CA LEU A 166 2.57 24.28 -1.40
C LEU A 166 2.41 25.79 -1.17
N SER A 167 3.36 26.38 -0.46
CA SER A 167 3.40 27.82 -0.30
C SER A 167 3.71 28.54 -1.63
N ALA A 168 3.29 29.80 -1.74
CA ALA A 168 3.60 30.63 -2.91
C ALA A 168 5.12 30.71 -3.19
N GLU A 169 5.94 30.65 -2.14
CA GLU A 169 7.40 30.68 -2.25
C GLU A 169 7.97 29.36 -2.83
N GLU A 170 7.41 28.21 -2.45
CA GLU A 170 7.80 26.90 -2.99
C GLU A 170 7.38 26.74 -4.46
N LEU A 171 6.19 27.24 -4.82
CA LEU A 171 5.74 27.28 -6.21
C LEU A 171 6.60 28.21 -7.08
N ALA A 172 7.01 29.35 -6.53
CA ALA A 172 7.90 30.29 -7.22
C ALA A 172 9.27 29.70 -7.53
N LYS A 173 9.87 28.97 -6.57
CA LYS A 173 11.15 28.26 -6.76
C LYS A 173 11.11 27.25 -7.91
N GLN A 174 9.92 26.71 -8.22
CA GLN A 174 9.70 25.76 -9.31
C GLN A 174 9.28 26.42 -10.64
N GLY A 175 9.24 27.76 -10.71
CA GLY A 175 8.76 28.50 -11.88
C GLY A 175 7.26 28.33 -12.17
N ARG A 176 6.48 27.85 -11.21
CA ARG A 176 5.06 27.48 -11.33
C ARG A 176 4.10 28.44 -10.63
N ASN A 177 4.60 29.59 -10.17
CA ASN A 177 3.83 30.57 -9.41
C ASN A 177 3.18 31.63 -10.33
N THR A 178 2.38 31.20 -11.30
CA THR A 178 1.53 32.17 -12.00
C THR A 178 0.06 31.83 -11.77
N PRO A 179 -0.80 32.82 -11.46
CA PRO A 179 -2.24 32.59 -11.38
C PRO A 179 -2.79 31.87 -12.62
N ALA A 180 -2.22 32.16 -13.80
CA ALA A 180 -2.53 31.48 -15.05
C ALA A 180 -2.24 29.96 -15.01
N PHE A 181 -1.16 29.52 -14.35
CA PHE A 181 -0.85 28.10 -14.21
C PHE A 181 -1.85 27.37 -13.30
N ILE A 182 -2.22 27.99 -12.18
CA ILE A 182 -3.22 27.44 -11.24
C ILE A 182 -4.58 27.37 -11.92
N THR A 183 -5.01 28.44 -12.59
CA THR A 183 -6.29 28.47 -13.36
C THR A 183 -6.30 27.43 -14.48
N ALA A 184 -5.19 27.27 -15.20
CA ALA A 184 -5.07 26.24 -16.25
C ALA A 184 -5.15 24.82 -15.67
N LEU A 185 -4.57 24.58 -14.50
CA LEU A 185 -4.68 23.29 -13.80
C LEU A 185 -6.09 23.01 -13.30
N GLU A 186 -6.79 24.02 -12.78
CA GLU A 186 -8.18 23.90 -12.35
C GLU A 186 -9.12 23.62 -13.53
N GLN A 187 -8.94 24.32 -14.65
CA GLN A 187 -9.69 24.07 -15.89
C GLN A 187 -9.39 22.68 -16.45
N TYR A 188 -8.13 22.32 -16.51
CA TYR A 188 -7.70 20.99 -16.96
C TYR A 188 -8.23 19.87 -16.04
N SER A 189 -8.29 20.12 -14.73
CA SER A 189 -8.89 19.21 -13.76
C SER A 189 -10.40 19.04 -13.98
N GLN A 190 -11.11 20.09 -14.31
CA GLN A 190 -12.54 20.02 -14.61
C GLN A 190 -12.82 19.25 -15.91
N GLU A 191 -12.01 19.47 -16.96
CA GLU A 191 -12.10 18.73 -18.21
C GLU A 191 -11.74 17.23 -18.05
N LEU A 192 -10.93 16.91 -17.05
CA LEU A 192 -10.47 15.53 -16.77
C LEU A 192 -11.33 14.79 -15.74
N SER A 193 -12.27 15.49 -15.08
CA SER A 193 -13.04 14.90 -13.96
C SER A 193 -13.82 13.64 -14.35
N ASP A 194 -14.22 13.50 -15.61
CA ASP A 194 -14.99 12.37 -16.14
C ASP A 194 -14.11 11.32 -16.85
N GLN A 195 -12.79 11.57 -16.97
CA GLN A 195 -11.88 10.62 -17.61
C GLN A 195 -11.25 9.68 -16.59
N GLU A 196 -11.27 8.39 -16.90
CA GLU A 196 -10.60 7.35 -16.10
C GLU A 196 -9.17 7.16 -16.59
N TYR A 197 -8.19 7.33 -15.65
CA TYR A 197 -6.77 7.17 -15.95
C TYR A 197 -6.22 5.84 -15.41
N PRO A 198 -5.23 5.23 -16.10
CA PRO A 198 -4.58 4.01 -15.60
C PRO A 198 -3.95 4.15 -14.21
N THR A 199 -3.58 5.39 -13.85
CA THR A 199 -2.96 5.77 -12.57
C THR A 199 -3.94 6.12 -11.46
N ASP A 200 -5.25 6.20 -11.77
CA ASP A 200 -6.27 6.42 -10.74
C ASP A 200 -6.24 5.32 -9.69
N ILE A 201 -6.44 5.70 -8.44
CA ILE A 201 -6.48 4.76 -7.32
C ILE A 201 -7.94 4.36 -7.05
N LEU A 202 -8.26 3.12 -7.31
CA LEU A 202 -9.51 2.51 -6.92
C LEU A 202 -9.45 2.15 -5.44
N ILE A 203 -10.48 2.53 -4.69
CA ILE A 203 -10.60 2.20 -3.27
C ILE A 203 -11.74 1.19 -3.12
N TYR A 204 -11.39 0.03 -2.58
CA TYR A 204 -12.34 -1.03 -2.25
C TYR A 204 -12.55 -1.09 -0.75
N ARG A 205 -13.74 -1.42 -0.34
CA ARG A 205 -14.14 -1.66 1.04
C ARG A 205 -14.52 -3.13 1.23
N ILE A 206 -14.08 -3.71 2.32
CA ILE A 206 -14.45 -5.05 2.76
C ILE A 206 -15.17 -4.90 4.10
N ASP A 207 -16.37 -5.40 4.18
CA ASP A 207 -17.22 -5.35 5.37
C ASP A 207 -16.96 -6.58 6.28
N ARG A 208 -17.11 -6.43 7.61
CA ARG A 208 -16.86 -7.50 8.60
C ARG A 208 -17.68 -8.78 8.37
N ASN A 209 -18.84 -8.70 7.74
CA ASN A 209 -19.79 -9.80 7.60
C ASN A 209 -19.64 -10.58 6.28
N ILE A 210 -18.42 -10.69 5.76
CA ILE A 210 -18.10 -11.51 4.59
C ILE A 210 -17.54 -12.86 5.06
#